data_250d90f0188d5db85d66973a414c5c1f
#
_entry.id   250d90f0188d5db85d66973a414c5c1f
#
_cell.length_a   1.000
_cell.length_b   1.000
_cell.length_c   1.000
_cell.angle_alpha   90.00
_cell.angle_beta   90.00
_cell.angle_gamma   90.00
#
_symmetry.space_group_name_H-M   'P 1'
#
loop_
_entity.id
_entity.type
_entity.pdbx_description
1 polymer ?
#
loop_
_entity_poly.entity_id
_entity_poly.type
_entity_poly.pdbx_seq_one_letter_code
_entity_poly.pdbx_strand_id
1 'polypeptide(L)'
;MRVSRVTPFLADLGSGKNLCFVKVETDGGPHGWGECYTQADRDTSIVALVEAIGRYLVGRDAGHITHFVHWAYHDFAAKRGAMDFWSAVSGLEQALWDIAGKRHRVPVHELLGGPCRDRVRVYANGWYGGAKTPGEYAARARDTVGRGFDALKFDPFPGPWRTHITRAAEEQAVANVAAVREAVGAEVDLLIEVHRRLAPMHAVRIAREMERFRPFLYEEPVSSSNLEALAECRRQIAIPVVTGEELYTRAEFRRVFELRAADIVNPDVCNCGGILELRAIAQMAEPSLVTVSPHNYNSTTVGLAATLHVSAAIPNFLITEYFVNFEARGREIATPPFEVKAGHIAVPVRPGLGIELDESALARFPARASTGRAMPTPGDEAP
;
A
#
# COMPACT_ATOMS: atom_id res chain seq x y z
N MET A 1 -10.26 -19.88 22.36
CA MET A 1 -8.86 -19.44 22.22
C MET A 1 -8.85 -17.93 22.39
N ARG A 2 -8.26 -17.48 23.51
CA ARG A 2 -8.31 -16.06 23.88
C ARG A 2 -6.97 -15.40 23.58
N VAL A 3 -7.01 -14.15 23.19
CA VAL A 3 -5.80 -13.32 23.07
C VAL A 3 -5.18 -13.17 24.46
N SER A 4 -3.91 -13.50 24.60
CA SER A 4 -3.14 -13.39 25.85
C SER A 4 -2.25 -12.15 25.87
N ARG A 5 -1.70 -11.75 24.72
CA ARG A 5 -0.78 -10.60 24.61
C ARG A 5 -0.80 -10.00 23.21
N VAL A 6 -0.55 -8.68 23.15
CA VAL A 6 -0.31 -7.91 21.92
C VAL A 6 1.03 -7.20 22.07
N THR A 7 1.90 -7.34 21.09
CA THR A 7 3.24 -6.74 21.10
C THR A 7 3.55 -6.07 19.78
N PRO A 8 3.71 -4.73 19.74
CA PRO A 8 4.20 -4.04 18.56
C PRO A 8 5.73 -4.12 18.46
N PHE A 9 6.25 -4.11 17.23
CA PHE A 9 7.67 -4.09 16.90
C PHE A 9 7.92 -3.00 15.85
N LEU A 10 8.82 -2.06 16.14
CA LEU A 10 9.32 -1.11 15.16
C LEU A 10 10.69 -1.52 14.65
N ALA A 11 10.89 -1.53 13.34
CA ALA A 11 12.16 -1.88 12.71
C ALA A 11 12.49 -0.96 11.54
N ASP A 12 13.74 -0.49 11.45
CA ASP A 12 14.26 0.23 10.28
C ASP A 12 14.76 -0.76 9.23
N LEU A 13 13.94 -1.04 8.24
CA LEU A 13 14.33 -1.91 7.13
C LEU A 13 14.93 -1.17 5.92
N GLY A 14 15.33 0.10 6.10
CA GLY A 14 16.27 0.77 5.19
C GLY A 14 15.66 1.63 4.09
N SER A 15 14.37 2.00 4.17
CA SER A 15 13.73 2.87 3.18
C SER A 15 13.42 4.28 3.67
N GLY A 16 13.99 4.68 4.80
CA GLY A 16 13.78 6.02 5.36
C GLY A 16 12.58 6.16 6.29
N LYS A 17 11.82 5.09 6.52
CA LYS A 17 10.79 4.98 7.55
C LYS A 17 10.96 3.70 8.37
N ASN A 18 10.49 3.69 9.61
CA ASN A 18 10.33 2.47 10.37
C ASN A 18 9.08 1.72 9.91
N LEU A 19 9.13 0.39 9.93
CA LEU A 19 7.97 -0.48 9.73
C LEU A 19 7.45 -0.94 11.09
N CYS A 20 6.14 -1.08 11.23
CA CYS A 20 5.49 -1.50 12.47
C CYS A 20 4.80 -2.86 12.29
N PHE A 21 5.34 -3.88 12.92
CA PHE A 21 4.74 -5.22 12.98
C PHE A 21 4.01 -5.41 14.30
N VAL A 22 2.96 -6.23 14.29
CA VAL A 22 2.19 -6.56 15.48
C VAL A 22 2.13 -8.06 15.63
N LYS A 23 2.53 -8.56 16.81
CA LYS A 23 2.34 -9.96 17.20
C LYS A 23 1.18 -10.05 18.16
N VAL A 24 0.22 -10.91 17.87
CA VAL A 24 -0.89 -11.27 18.76
C VAL A 24 -0.72 -12.72 19.20
N GLU A 25 -0.59 -12.95 20.50
CA GLU A 25 -0.42 -14.27 21.11
C GLU A 25 -1.74 -14.74 21.71
N THR A 26 -1.92 -16.07 21.82
CA THR A 26 -3.12 -16.68 22.39
C THR A 26 -2.80 -17.66 23.53
N ASP A 27 -3.79 -17.96 24.35
CA ASP A 27 -3.71 -18.90 25.49
C ASP A 27 -3.64 -20.37 25.02
N GLY A 28 -2.44 -20.84 24.70
CA GLY A 28 -2.21 -22.24 24.30
C GLY A 28 -2.53 -22.55 22.84
N GLY A 29 -2.64 -21.53 21.98
CA GLY A 29 -2.83 -21.63 20.53
C GLY A 29 -1.71 -20.97 19.74
N PRO A 30 -1.85 -20.86 18.41
CA PRO A 30 -0.92 -20.14 17.56
C PRO A 30 -0.92 -18.65 17.88
N HIS A 31 0.19 -18.00 17.59
CA HIS A 31 0.27 -16.54 17.46
C HIS A 31 0.02 -16.11 16.00
N GLY A 32 -0.28 -14.84 15.80
CA GLY A 32 -0.42 -14.23 14.47
C GLY A 32 0.39 -12.95 14.35
N TRP A 33 0.79 -12.68 13.12
CA TRP A 33 1.47 -11.46 12.73
C TRP A 33 0.57 -10.55 11.90
N GLY A 34 0.69 -9.25 12.12
CA GLY A 34 0.10 -8.20 11.29
C GLY A 34 1.09 -7.07 11.07
N GLU A 35 0.80 -6.18 10.14
CA GLU A 35 1.61 -5.00 9.84
C GLU A 35 0.75 -3.76 9.75
N CYS A 36 1.18 -2.68 10.40
CA CYS A 36 0.56 -1.38 10.36
C CYS A 36 1.27 -0.53 9.30
N TYR A 37 0.51 0.19 8.48
CA TYR A 37 1.09 1.21 7.61
C TYR A 37 1.74 2.31 8.45
N THR A 38 2.96 2.69 8.10
CA THR A 38 3.69 3.75 8.81
C THR A 38 4.13 4.85 7.85
N GLN A 39 4.26 6.05 8.38
CA GLN A 39 4.95 7.15 7.75
C GLN A 39 6.00 7.70 8.72
N ALA A 40 7.04 8.35 8.21
CA ALA A 40 8.01 9.04 9.04
C ALA A 40 7.27 10.03 9.97
N ASP A 41 7.72 10.13 11.20
CA ASP A 41 7.15 10.97 12.27
C ASP A 41 5.78 10.51 12.84
N ARG A 42 5.20 9.38 12.33
CA ARG A 42 3.88 8.86 12.77
C ARG A 42 3.97 7.46 13.38
N ASP A 43 5.09 6.78 13.28
CA ASP A 43 5.32 5.41 13.72
C ASP A 43 5.11 5.21 15.21
N THR A 44 5.59 6.13 16.05
CA THR A 44 5.41 6.07 17.51
C THR A 44 3.96 6.25 17.94
N SER A 45 3.18 7.10 17.26
CA SER A 45 1.74 7.27 17.52
C SER A 45 0.97 6.00 17.16
N ILE A 46 1.37 5.31 16.08
CA ILE A 46 0.75 4.04 15.67
C ILE A 46 1.05 2.94 16.69
N VAL A 47 2.27 2.85 17.20
CA VAL A 47 2.62 1.93 18.29
C VAL A 47 1.75 2.16 19.53
N ALA A 48 1.63 3.42 19.96
CA ALA A 48 0.79 3.77 21.10
C ALA A 48 -0.69 3.40 20.89
N LEU A 49 -1.20 3.53 19.67
CA LEU A 49 -2.56 3.10 19.32
C LEU A 49 -2.70 1.57 19.29
N VAL A 50 -1.71 0.83 18.77
CA VAL A 50 -1.70 -0.64 18.84
C VAL A 50 -1.76 -1.11 20.30
N GLU A 51 -0.98 -0.51 21.20
CA GLU A 51 -1.00 -0.84 22.62
C GLU A 51 -2.35 -0.45 23.27
N ALA A 52 -2.88 0.73 22.93
CA ALA A 52 -4.16 1.21 23.48
C ALA A 52 -5.34 0.33 23.06
N ILE A 53 -5.43 -0.04 21.79
CA ILE A 53 -6.49 -0.90 21.23
C ILE A 53 -6.26 -2.36 21.66
N GLY A 54 -5.01 -2.83 21.63
CA GLY A 54 -4.62 -4.19 21.99
C GLY A 54 -5.05 -4.61 23.40
N ARG A 55 -5.08 -3.66 24.35
CA ARG A 55 -5.58 -3.93 25.72
C ARG A 55 -7.02 -4.46 25.73
N TYR A 56 -7.85 -4.06 24.79
CA TYR A 56 -9.23 -4.50 24.68
C TYR A 56 -9.38 -5.84 23.95
N LEU A 57 -8.35 -6.28 23.23
CA LEU A 57 -8.30 -7.62 22.65
C LEU A 57 -7.91 -8.69 23.68
N VAL A 58 -7.06 -8.36 24.66
CA VAL A 58 -6.62 -9.32 25.68
C VAL A 58 -7.83 -9.88 26.42
N GLY A 59 -7.87 -11.22 26.54
CA GLY A 59 -8.97 -11.99 27.13
C GLY A 59 -10.15 -12.25 26.18
N ARG A 60 -10.19 -11.65 24.98
CA ARG A 60 -11.23 -11.88 24.00
C ARG A 60 -10.92 -13.07 23.10
N ASP A 61 -11.95 -13.67 22.49
CA ASP A 61 -11.75 -14.73 21.51
C ASP A 61 -11.13 -14.18 20.22
N ALA A 62 -9.97 -14.74 19.85
CA ALA A 62 -9.23 -14.34 18.65
C ALA A 62 -10.00 -14.62 17.34
N GLY A 63 -11.01 -15.47 17.36
CA GLY A 63 -11.86 -15.76 16.19
C GLY A 63 -12.96 -14.71 15.92
N HIS A 64 -13.18 -13.76 16.85
CA HIS A 64 -14.24 -12.74 16.69
C HIS A 64 -13.77 -11.52 15.89
N ILE A 65 -13.19 -11.74 14.70
CA ILE A 65 -12.57 -10.71 13.86
C ILE A 65 -13.59 -9.65 13.44
N THR A 66 -14.73 -10.06 12.90
CA THR A 66 -15.80 -9.13 12.48
C THR A 66 -16.28 -8.28 13.65
N HIS A 67 -16.42 -8.85 14.85
CA HIS A 67 -16.82 -8.11 16.04
C HIS A 67 -15.75 -7.09 16.45
N PHE A 68 -14.47 -7.44 16.35
CA PHE A 68 -13.37 -6.51 16.62
C PHE A 68 -13.42 -5.30 15.67
N VAL A 69 -13.53 -5.53 14.36
CA VAL A 69 -13.60 -4.45 13.35
C VAL A 69 -14.85 -3.59 13.57
N HIS A 70 -16.01 -4.20 13.82
CA HIS A 70 -17.26 -3.49 14.11
C HIS A 70 -17.12 -2.61 15.35
N TRP A 71 -16.60 -3.15 16.43
CA TRP A 71 -16.38 -2.41 17.67
C TRP A 71 -15.36 -1.28 17.50
N ALA A 72 -14.21 -1.53 16.82
CA ALA A 72 -13.24 -0.50 16.52
C ALA A 72 -13.86 0.65 15.70
N TYR A 73 -14.73 0.33 14.74
CA TYR A 73 -15.40 1.33 13.93
C TYR A 73 -16.44 2.16 14.72
N HIS A 74 -17.21 1.54 15.60
CA HIS A 74 -18.33 2.20 16.29
C HIS A 74 -17.96 2.83 17.63
N ASP A 75 -17.14 2.17 18.44
CA ASP A 75 -16.82 2.63 19.79
C ASP A 75 -15.62 3.59 19.83
N PHE A 76 -14.51 3.22 19.21
CA PHE A 76 -13.39 4.14 19.10
C PHE A 76 -13.61 5.25 18.07
N ALA A 77 -14.44 5.00 17.12
CA ALA A 77 -14.64 5.87 15.98
C ALA A 77 -15.61 7.02 16.23
N ALA A 78 -16.14 7.21 17.42
CA ALA A 78 -16.70 8.51 17.80
C ALA A 78 -15.69 9.65 17.52
N LYS A 79 -14.42 9.29 17.28
CA LYS A 79 -13.31 10.16 16.96
C LYS A 79 -12.54 9.60 15.75
N ARG A 80 -13.26 9.24 14.68
CA ARG A 80 -12.71 8.64 13.48
C ARG A 80 -11.40 9.27 13.12
N GLY A 81 -10.36 8.52 13.44
CA GLY A 81 -9.00 8.91 13.22
C GLY A 81 -8.67 8.85 11.74
N ALA A 82 -7.58 9.46 11.43
CA ALA A 82 -6.90 9.35 10.16
C ALA A 82 -6.14 8.01 10.06
N MET A 83 -5.12 8.01 9.25
CA MET A 83 -4.20 6.92 8.97
C MET A 83 -3.76 6.15 10.22
N ASP A 84 -3.36 6.83 11.29
CA ASP A 84 -2.75 6.21 12.47
C ASP A 84 -3.67 5.19 13.14
N PHE A 85 -4.94 5.57 13.32
CA PHE A 85 -5.94 4.70 13.93
C PHE A 85 -6.22 3.47 13.08
N TRP A 86 -6.47 3.69 11.78
CA TRP A 86 -6.80 2.59 10.88
C TRP A 86 -5.60 1.69 10.60
N SER A 87 -4.38 2.24 10.65
CA SER A 87 -3.15 1.44 10.57
C SER A 87 -3.03 0.48 11.77
N ALA A 88 -3.28 0.96 12.99
CA ALA A 88 -3.27 0.12 14.18
C ALA A 88 -4.36 -0.96 14.13
N VAL A 89 -5.59 -0.61 13.73
CA VAL A 89 -6.69 -1.58 13.56
C VAL A 89 -6.32 -2.62 12.50
N SER A 90 -5.76 -2.20 11.37
CA SER A 90 -5.37 -3.08 10.26
C SER A 90 -4.33 -4.12 10.67
N GLY A 91 -3.28 -3.69 11.38
CA GLY A 91 -2.25 -4.62 11.87
C GLY A 91 -2.79 -5.63 12.88
N LEU A 92 -3.63 -5.20 13.80
CA LEU A 92 -4.29 -6.09 14.76
C LEU A 92 -5.23 -7.08 14.05
N GLU A 93 -6.00 -6.62 13.09
CA GLU A 93 -6.96 -7.44 12.33
C GLU A 93 -6.25 -8.50 11.48
N GLN A 94 -5.16 -8.15 10.79
CA GLN A 94 -4.33 -9.09 10.03
C GLN A 94 -3.78 -10.20 10.94
N ALA A 95 -3.29 -9.86 12.14
CA ALA A 95 -2.80 -10.85 13.09
C ALA A 95 -3.91 -11.82 13.54
N LEU A 96 -5.15 -11.35 13.70
CA LEU A 96 -6.28 -12.22 14.01
C LEU A 96 -6.62 -13.17 12.84
N TRP A 97 -6.52 -12.71 11.59
CA TRP A 97 -6.67 -13.58 10.41
C TRP A 97 -5.56 -14.62 10.30
N ASP A 98 -4.33 -14.24 10.61
CA ASP A 98 -3.20 -15.18 10.65
C ASP A 98 -3.44 -16.29 11.69
N ILE A 99 -3.91 -15.92 12.90
CA ILE A 99 -4.31 -16.87 13.93
C ILE A 99 -5.44 -17.79 13.42
N ALA A 100 -6.48 -17.22 12.78
CA ALA A 100 -7.60 -18.00 12.28
C ALA A 100 -7.15 -19.03 11.23
N GLY A 101 -6.33 -18.62 10.26
CA GLY A 101 -5.78 -19.53 9.26
C GLY A 101 -4.91 -20.64 9.87
N LYS A 102 -4.03 -20.30 10.81
CA LYS A 102 -3.20 -21.27 11.57
C LYS A 102 -4.05 -22.24 12.38
N ARG A 103 -5.09 -21.74 13.06
CA ARG A 103 -6.04 -22.57 13.84
C ARG A 103 -6.75 -23.59 12.96
N HIS A 104 -7.22 -23.17 11.80
CA HIS A 104 -7.94 -24.03 10.87
C HIS A 104 -7.02 -24.82 9.92
N ARG A 105 -5.71 -24.57 9.99
CA ARG A 105 -4.66 -25.18 9.13
C ARG A 105 -4.87 -24.91 7.64
N VAL A 106 -5.37 -23.73 7.30
CA VAL A 106 -5.59 -23.27 5.93
C VAL A 106 -4.98 -21.88 5.72
N PRO A 107 -4.58 -21.53 4.50
CA PRO A 107 -4.18 -20.16 4.19
C PRO A 107 -5.37 -19.21 4.29
N VAL A 108 -5.12 -17.93 4.57
CA VAL A 108 -6.17 -16.93 4.79
C VAL A 108 -7.13 -16.81 3.60
N HIS A 109 -6.64 -16.89 2.36
CA HIS A 109 -7.51 -16.79 1.18
C HIS A 109 -8.59 -17.90 1.13
N GLU A 110 -8.35 -19.08 1.70
CA GLU A 110 -9.38 -20.14 1.81
C GLU A 110 -10.54 -19.70 2.72
N LEU A 111 -10.23 -18.98 3.80
CA LEU A 111 -11.25 -18.41 4.70
C LEU A 111 -12.01 -17.24 4.05
N LEU A 112 -11.46 -16.65 3.00
CA LEU A 112 -12.09 -15.60 2.21
C LEU A 112 -12.94 -16.14 1.04
N GLY A 113 -13.10 -17.46 0.92
CA GLY A 113 -13.91 -18.10 -0.12
C GLY A 113 -13.09 -18.81 -1.20
N GLY A 114 -11.79 -18.91 -1.02
CA GLY A 114 -10.86 -19.54 -1.96
C GLY A 114 -10.28 -18.57 -3.00
N PRO A 115 -9.22 -18.98 -3.68
CA PRO A 115 -8.51 -18.12 -4.61
C PRO A 115 -9.15 -18.11 -6.01
N CYS A 116 -9.22 -16.93 -6.63
CA CYS A 116 -9.54 -16.76 -8.06
C CYS A 116 -8.31 -16.99 -8.96
N ARG A 117 -7.10 -16.99 -8.38
CA ARG A 117 -5.81 -17.12 -9.09
C ARG A 117 -4.75 -17.75 -8.20
N ASP A 118 -3.77 -18.41 -8.81
CA ASP A 118 -2.65 -19.07 -8.13
C ASP A 118 -1.40 -18.20 -8.00
N ARG A 119 -1.40 -17.06 -8.68
CA ARG A 119 -0.33 -16.06 -8.66
C ARG A 119 -0.90 -14.65 -8.82
N VAL A 120 -0.20 -13.69 -8.25
CA VAL A 120 -0.59 -12.28 -8.22
C VAL A 120 0.43 -11.49 -9.03
N ARG A 121 -0.02 -10.69 -10.01
CA ARG A 121 0.83 -9.78 -10.76
C ARG A 121 1.25 -8.63 -9.88
N VAL A 122 2.54 -8.21 -9.97
CA VAL A 122 3.09 -7.12 -9.19
C VAL A 122 3.83 -6.12 -10.06
N TYR A 123 3.82 -4.85 -9.64
CA TYR A 123 4.69 -3.83 -10.19
C TYR A 123 5.80 -3.46 -9.20
N ALA A 124 6.97 -3.10 -9.72
CA ALA A 124 8.05 -2.57 -8.90
C ALA A 124 7.80 -1.10 -8.56
N ASN A 125 7.93 -0.74 -7.27
CA ASN A 125 8.00 0.65 -6.82
C ASN A 125 9.25 0.88 -5.97
N GLY A 126 9.67 2.16 -5.81
CA GLY A 126 10.87 2.55 -5.05
C GLY A 126 12.19 2.39 -5.83
N TRP A 127 12.17 1.77 -7.00
CA TRP A 127 13.37 1.53 -7.84
C TRP A 127 14.04 2.83 -8.33
N TYR A 128 13.28 3.90 -8.49
CA TYR A 128 13.73 5.20 -9.00
C TYR A 128 14.36 6.10 -7.93
N GLY A 129 14.38 5.68 -6.67
CA GLY A 129 14.83 6.49 -5.54
C GLY A 129 16.18 7.17 -5.77
N GLY A 130 16.24 8.52 -5.67
CA GLY A 130 17.42 9.33 -5.91
C GLY A 130 17.72 9.65 -7.38
N ALA A 131 16.94 9.19 -8.35
CA ALA A 131 17.02 9.64 -9.74
C ALA A 131 16.60 11.12 -9.87
N LYS A 132 17.35 11.91 -10.63
CA LYS A 132 17.10 13.35 -10.84
C LYS A 132 17.00 13.72 -12.32
N THR A 133 17.54 12.90 -13.18
CA THR A 133 17.61 13.16 -14.64
C THR A 133 16.91 12.05 -15.41
N PRO A 134 16.39 12.34 -16.62
CA PRO A 134 15.77 11.31 -17.48
C PRO A 134 16.68 10.11 -17.72
N GLY A 135 17.99 10.32 -17.88
CA GLY A 135 18.95 9.23 -18.06
C GLY A 135 19.10 8.32 -16.85
N GLU A 136 19.04 8.88 -15.63
CA GLU A 136 19.08 8.10 -14.37
C GLU A 136 17.79 7.27 -14.20
N TYR A 137 16.62 7.84 -14.49
CA TYR A 137 15.37 7.09 -14.52
C TYR A 137 15.43 5.93 -15.53
N ALA A 138 15.90 6.19 -16.74
CA ALA A 138 16.06 5.19 -17.80
C ALA A 138 16.98 4.05 -17.40
N ALA A 139 18.13 4.35 -16.81
CA ALA A 139 19.10 3.35 -16.35
C ALA A 139 18.51 2.43 -15.28
N ARG A 140 17.91 3.01 -14.24
CA ARG A 140 17.27 2.25 -13.15
C ARG A 140 16.07 1.43 -13.61
N ALA A 141 15.29 1.94 -14.58
CA ALA A 141 14.19 1.19 -15.17
C ALA A 141 14.69 -0.08 -15.89
N ARG A 142 15.77 0.01 -16.70
CA ARG A 142 16.37 -1.17 -17.36
C ARG A 142 16.85 -2.20 -16.33
N ASP A 143 17.53 -1.74 -15.27
CA ASP A 143 18.01 -2.64 -14.21
C ASP A 143 16.84 -3.37 -13.52
N THR A 144 15.73 -2.65 -13.27
CA THR A 144 14.53 -3.23 -12.63
C THR A 144 13.84 -4.25 -13.54
N VAL A 145 13.71 -3.96 -14.83
CA VAL A 145 13.18 -4.93 -15.81
C VAL A 145 14.10 -6.16 -15.89
N GLY A 146 15.43 -5.95 -15.84
CA GLY A 146 16.41 -7.04 -15.79
C GLY A 146 16.27 -7.96 -14.57
N ARG A 147 15.61 -7.51 -13.49
CA ARG A 147 15.25 -8.31 -12.31
C ARG A 147 13.96 -9.13 -12.49
N GLY A 148 13.30 -9.03 -13.65
CA GLY A 148 12.11 -9.81 -13.98
C GLY A 148 10.76 -9.10 -13.74
N PHE A 149 10.76 -7.78 -13.54
CA PHE A 149 9.53 -6.98 -13.48
C PHE A 149 9.09 -6.55 -14.90
N ASP A 150 7.80 -6.62 -15.16
CA ASP A 150 7.15 -6.18 -16.40
C ASP A 150 6.23 -4.97 -16.22
N ALA A 151 6.21 -4.40 -15.02
CA ALA A 151 5.43 -3.22 -14.65
C ALA A 151 6.21 -2.36 -13.63
N LEU A 152 6.29 -1.05 -13.87
CA LEU A 152 7.10 -0.10 -13.12
C LEU A 152 6.28 1.10 -12.68
N LYS A 153 6.07 1.30 -11.37
CA LYS A 153 5.49 2.54 -10.82
C LYS A 153 6.62 3.51 -10.43
N PHE A 154 6.46 4.78 -10.74
CA PHE A 154 7.40 5.82 -10.35
C PHE A 154 6.76 7.20 -10.35
N ASP A 155 7.30 8.08 -9.52
CA ASP A 155 7.02 9.50 -9.48
C ASP A 155 8.01 10.25 -10.38
N PRO A 156 7.58 10.76 -11.54
CA PRO A 156 8.47 11.47 -12.46
C PRO A 156 8.64 12.95 -12.11
N PHE A 157 7.92 13.47 -11.11
CA PHE A 157 7.88 14.90 -10.84
C PHE A 157 9.09 15.36 -10.02
N PRO A 158 9.74 16.47 -10.41
CA PRO A 158 10.78 17.07 -9.57
C PRO A 158 10.16 17.69 -8.30
N GLY A 159 10.95 17.68 -7.23
CA GLY A 159 10.58 18.44 -6.02
C GLY A 159 10.75 19.96 -6.21
N PRO A 160 10.24 20.75 -5.29
CA PRO A 160 9.41 20.39 -4.15
C PRO A 160 7.95 20.11 -4.54
N TRP A 161 7.17 19.49 -3.63
CA TRP A 161 5.75 19.28 -3.88
C TRP A 161 5.00 20.61 -3.85
N ARG A 162 4.31 20.89 -4.96
CA ARG A 162 3.52 22.12 -5.15
C ARG A 162 2.22 21.79 -5.87
N THR A 163 1.16 22.48 -5.47
CA THR A 163 -0.13 22.41 -6.17
C THR A 163 -0.05 23.06 -7.56
N HIS A 164 0.75 24.11 -7.65
CA HIS A 164 1.10 24.78 -8.91
C HIS A 164 2.58 24.58 -9.18
N ILE A 165 2.91 24.09 -10.35
CA ILE A 165 4.28 23.84 -10.78
C ILE A 165 4.61 24.66 -12.03
N THR A 166 5.89 24.93 -12.24
CA THR A 166 6.36 25.66 -13.41
C THR A 166 6.23 24.80 -14.67
N ARG A 167 6.20 25.47 -15.82
CA ARG A 167 6.23 24.79 -17.13
C ARG A 167 7.46 23.89 -17.28
N ALA A 168 8.62 24.34 -16.81
CA ALA A 168 9.84 23.55 -16.83
C ALA A 168 9.71 22.26 -16.00
N ALA A 169 9.03 22.31 -14.84
CA ALA A 169 8.77 21.13 -14.02
C ALA A 169 7.79 20.15 -14.71
N GLU A 170 6.77 20.66 -15.42
CA GLU A 170 5.87 19.83 -16.25
C GLU A 170 6.65 19.13 -17.37
N GLU A 171 7.45 19.88 -18.12
CA GLU A 171 8.29 19.37 -19.22
C GLU A 171 9.31 18.33 -18.72
N GLN A 172 9.89 18.55 -17.53
CA GLN A 172 10.81 17.58 -16.90
C GLN A 172 10.10 16.28 -16.55
N ALA A 173 8.90 16.35 -15.97
CA ALA A 173 8.12 15.14 -15.63
C ALA A 173 7.80 14.33 -16.90
N VAL A 174 7.37 15.00 -17.97
CA VAL A 174 7.10 14.35 -19.26
C VAL A 174 8.37 13.75 -19.86
N ALA A 175 9.52 14.43 -19.77
CA ALA A 175 10.80 13.92 -20.24
C ALA A 175 11.29 12.70 -19.47
N ASN A 176 11.05 12.64 -18.16
CA ASN A 176 11.37 11.47 -17.34
C ASN A 176 10.56 10.24 -17.79
N VAL A 177 9.24 10.40 -18.05
CA VAL A 177 8.39 9.32 -18.56
C VAL A 177 8.81 8.88 -19.95
N ALA A 178 9.14 9.82 -20.85
CA ALA A 178 9.65 9.53 -22.19
C ALA A 178 10.91 8.66 -22.15
N ALA A 179 11.88 9.05 -21.32
CA ALA A 179 13.15 8.33 -21.18
C ALA A 179 12.96 6.91 -20.62
N VAL A 180 12.08 6.73 -19.66
CA VAL A 180 11.74 5.38 -19.14
C VAL A 180 11.10 4.56 -20.25
N ARG A 181 10.10 5.08 -20.97
CA ARG A 181 9.42 4.36 -22.06
C ARG A 181 10.41 3.95 -23.15
N GLU A 182 11.29 4.84 -23.57
CA GLU A 182 12.34 4.53 -24.54
C GLU A 182 13.29 3.43 -24.06
N ALA A 183 13.64 3.47 -22.78
CA ALA A 183 14.59 2.54 -22.19
C ALA A 183 14.05 1.12 -22.04
N VAL A 184 12.74 0.93 -21.75
CA VAL A 184 12.15 -0.38 -21.42
C VAL A 184 11.26 -0.95 -22.52
N GLY A 185 10.96 -0.17 -23.60
CA GLY A 185 10.13 -0.63 -24.71
C GLY A 185 8.64 -0.58 -24.43
N ALA A 186 7.82 -1.05 -25.38
CA ALA A 186 6.36 -0.91 -25.35
C ALA A 186 5.65 -1.96 -24.45
N GLU A 187 6.30 -3.08 -24.18
CA GLU A 187 5.70 -4.22 -23.47
C GLU A 187 5.72 -4.09 -21.95
N VAL A 188 6.50 -3.15 -21.39
CA VAL A 188 6.55 -2.87 -19.96
C VAL A 188 5.46 -1.86 -19.59
N ASP A 189 4.62 -2.19 -18.62
CA ASP A 189 3.61 -1.26 -18.12
C ASP A 189 4.25 -0.15 -17.28
N LEU A 190 3.94 1.11 -17.59
CA LEU A 190 4.37 2.27 -16.82
C LEU A 190 3.20 2.81 -16.00
N LEU A 191 3.39 2.87 -14.69
CA LEU A 191 2.43 3.38 -13.72
C LEU A 191 2.95 4.73 -13.21
N ILE A 192 2.21 5.80 -13.44
CA ILE A 192 2.66 7.15 -13.14
C ILE A 192 2.04 7.60 -11.82
N GLU A 193 2.89 7.90 -10.86
CA GLU A 193 2.52 8.40 -9.54
C GLU A 193 2.61 9.93 -9.50
N VAL A 194 1.55 10.60 -9.01
CA VAL A 194 1.53 12.05 -8.82
C VAL A 194 1.52 12.45 -7.36
N HIS A 195 1.15 11.52 -6.46
CA HIS A 195 1.05 11.78 -5.03
C HIS A 195 0.15 12.98 -4.70
N ARG A 196 -1.03 13.09 -5.34
CA ARG A 196 -2.10 14.09 -5.02
C ARG A 196 -1.67 15.56 -4.99
N ARG A 197 -0.53 15.90 -5.60
CA ARG A 197 0.11 17.21 -5.44
C ARG A 197 -0.39 18.30 -6.38
N LEU A 198 -1.03 17.95 -7.51
CA LEU A 198 -1.31 18.91 -8.54
C LEU A 198 -2.70 19.55 -8.44
N ALA A 199 -2.81 20.82 -8.88
CA ALA A 199 -4.10 21.39 -9.23
C ALA A 199 -4.66 20.71 -10.50
N PRO A 200 -5.99 20.63 -10.68
CA PRO A 200 -6.62 19.97 -11.83
C PRO A 200 -6.08 20.40 -13.19
N MET A 201 -5.80 21.70 -13.36
CA MET A 201 -5.29 22.22 -14.61
C MET A 201 -3.93 21.67 -15.02
N HIS A 202 -3.03 21.43 -14.05
CA HIS A 202 -1.74 20.79 -14.28
C HIS A 202 -1.90 19.29 -14.50
N ALA A 203 -2.68 18.64 -13.64
CA ALA A 203 -2.92 17.20 -13.70
C ALA A 203 -3.44 16.74 -15.07
N VAL A 204 -4.46 17.46 -15.60
CA VAL A 204 -5.05 17.15 -16.92
C VAL A 204 -4.09 17.46 -18.07
N ARG A 205 -3.41 18.61 -18.04
CA ARG A 205 -2.48 18.99 -19.11
C ARG A 205 -1.32 18.01 -19.24
N ILE A 206 -0.71 17.66 -18.10
CA ILE A 206 0.44 16.74 -18.07
C ILE A 206 0.01 15.33 -18.50
N ALA A 207 -1.14 14.83 -18.01
CA ALA A 207 -1.66 13.53 -18.43
C ALA A 207 -1.81 13.45 -19.95
N ARG A 208 -2.38 14.48 -20.60
CA ARG A 208 -2.52 14.54 -22.06
C ARG A 208 -1.18 14.49 -22.79
N GLU A 209 -0.15 15.14 -22.27
CA GLU A 209 1.21 15.05 -22.83
C GLU A 209 1.83 13.66 -22.65
N MET A 210 1.45 12.94 -21.57
CA MET A 210 1.95 11.60 -21.29
C MET A 210 1.21 10.48 -22.05
N GLU A 211 -0.02 10.71 -22.54
CA GLU A 211 -0.84 9.72 -23.26
C GLU A 211 -0.07 9.03 -24.41
N ARG A 212 0.76 9.77 -25.14
CA ARG A 212 1.60 9.23 -26.23
C ARG A 212 2.59 8.14 -25.81
N PHE A 213 2.93 8.09 -24.51
CA PHE A 213 3.80 7.06 -23.93
C PHE A 213 3.01 5.85 -23.41
N ARG A 214 1.68 5.88 -23.54
CA ARG A 214 0.76 4.80 -23.16
C ARG A 214 1.00 4.32 -21.71
N PRO A 215 0.89 5.20 -20.69
CA PRO A 215 0.92 4.75 -19.31
C PRO A 215 -0.22 3.79 -19.01
N PHE A 216 0.03 2.80 -18.15
CA PHE A 216 -0.97 1.84 -17.71
C PHE A 216 -1.99 2.48 -16.77
N LEU A 217 -1.53 3.37 -15.89
CA LEU A 217 -2.37 4.14 -14.98
C LEU A 217 -1.73 5.48 -14.58
N TYR A 218 -2.56 6.37 -14.01
CA TYR A 218 -2.19 7.68 -13.50
C TYR A 218 -2.75 7.83 -12.09
N GLU A 219 -1.89 7.71 -11.09
CA GLU A 219 -2.26 7.59 -9.68
C GLU A 219 -2.28 8.96 -9.00
N GLU A 220 -3.36 9.22 -8.29
CA GLU A 220 -3.59 10.39 -7.44
C GLU A 220 -3.20 11.73 -8.09
N PRO A 221 -3.78 12.06 -9.26
CA PRO A 221 -3.43 13.31 -9.97
C PRO A 221 -3.69 14.56 -9.14
N VAL A 222 -4.76 14.53 -8.33
CA VAL A 222 -5.16 15.60 -7.41
C VAL A 222 -5.54 15.00 -6.06
N SER A 223 -5.62 15.84 -5.01
CA SER A 223 -5.92 15.37 -3.65
C SER A 223 -7.25 14.62 -3.55
N SER A 224 -7.22 13.45 -2.92
CA SER A 224 -8.40 12.66 -2.55
C SER A 224 -9.32 13.34 -1.55
N SER A 225 -8.87 14.42 -0.91
CA SER A 225 -9.71 15.26 -0.05
C SER A 225 -10.81 16.02 -0.83
N ASN A 226 -10.67 16.09 -2.17
CA ASN A 226 -11.66 16.68 -3.07
C ASN A 226 -11.98 15.69 -4.21
N LEU A 227 -12.85 14.71 -3.90
CA LEU A 227 -13.24 13.68 -4.86
C LEU A 227 -14.04 14.24 -6.05
N GLU A 228 -14.71 15.37 -5.92
CA GLU A 228 -15.39 16.06 -7.01
C GLU A 228 -14.37 16.58 -8.06
N ALA A 229 -13.27 17.18 -7.60
CA ALA A 229 -12.19 17.61 -8.48
C ALA A 229 -11.48 16.40 -9.13
N LEU A 230 -11.29 15.31 -8.40
CA LEU A 230 -10.73 14.08 -8.96
C LEU A 230 -11.64 13.49 -10.04
N ALA A 231 -12.95 13.44 -9.79
CA ALA A 231 -13.93 12.96 -10.77
C ALA A 231 -13.93 13.82 -12.05
N GLU A 232 -13.75 15.13 -11.91
CA GLU A 232 -13.62 16.04 -13.06
C GLU A 232 -12.31 15.76 -13.84
N CYS A 233 -11.18 15.58 -13.15
CA CYS A 233 -9.92 15.19 -13.78
C CYS A 233 -10.06 13.86 -14.53
N ARG A 234 -10.64 12.85 -13.90
CA ARG A 234 -10.87 11.53 -14.48
C ARG A 234 -11.67 11.60 -15.78
N ARG A 235 -12.68 12.49 -15.89
CA ARG A 235 -13.45 12.68 -17.14
C ARG A 235 -12.64 13.27 -18.28
N GLN A 236 -11.55 13.98 -17.99
CA GLN A 236 -10.72 14.69 -18.97
C GLN A 236 -9.41 13.97 -19.31
N ILE A 237 -9.05 12.93 -18.55
CA ILE A 237 -7.81 12.14 -18.70
C ILE A 237 -8.18 10.80 -19.35
N ALA A 238 -7.48 10.43 -20.44
CA ALA A 238 -7.69 9.15 -21.12
C ALA A 238 -6.93 7.99 -20.45
N ILE A 239 -5.87 8.28 -19.69
CA ILE A 239 -5.14 7.28 -18.90
C ILE A 239 -6.02 6.86 -17.71
N PRO A 240 -6.17 5.57 -17.38
CA PRO A 240 -6.93 5.13 -16.21
C PRO A 240 -6.47 5.81 -14.92
N VAL A 241 -7.40 6.43 -14.20
CA VAL A 241 -7.12 7.17 -12.96
C VAL A 241 -7.28 6.27 -11.75
N VAL A 242 -6.32 6.36 -10.82
CA VAL A 242 -6.27 5.59 -9.57
C VAL A 242 -6.35 6.52 -8.37
N THR A 243 -7.04 6.06 -7.31
CA THR A 243 -7.02 6.68 -5.97
C THR A 243 -7.35 5.68 -4.88
N GLY A 244 -6.94 5.97 -3.65
CA GLY A 244 -7.40 5.22 -2.49
C GLY A 244 -6.37 4.92 -1.40
N GLU A 245 -5.08 5.16 -1.58
CA GLU A 245 -4.07 4.89 -0.56
C GLU A 245 -4.25 5.72 0.73
N GLU A 246 -4.92 6.89 0.63
CA GLU A 246 -5.27 7.76 1.76
C GLU A 246 -6.75 7.70 2.12
N LEU A 247 -7.50 6.72 1.62
CA LEU A 247 -8.90 6.51 1.99
C LEU A 247 -9.02 5.32 2.94
N TYR A 248 -9.77 5.51 4.00
CA TYR A 248 -9.90 4.53 5.07
C TYR A 248 -11.33 4.02 5.17
N THR A 249 -11.48 2.72 5.18
CA THR A 249 -12.74 2.00 5.24
C THR A 249 -13.65 2.18 4.02
N ARG A 250 -14.56 1.23 3.85
CA ARG A 250 -15.61 1.26 2.81
C ARG A 250 -16.45 2.53 2.83
N ALA A 251 -16.53 3.21 3.97
CA ALA A 251 -17.34 4.41 4.11
C ALA A 251 -16.80 5.58 3.27
N GLU A 252 -15.46 5.72 3.19
CA GLU A 252 -14.83 6.74 2.35
C GLU A 252 -14.81 6.32 0.88
N PHE A 253 -14.50 5.05 0.58
CA PHE A 253 -14.53 4.52 -0.78
C PHE A 253 -15.91 4.60 -1.44
N ARG A 254 -17.02 4.57 -0.68
CA ARG A 254 -18.38 4.76 -1.20
C ARG A 254 -18.48 6.01 -2.08
N ARG A 255 -17.87 7.13 -1.64
CA ARG A 255 -17.92 8.39 -2.40
C ARG A 255 -17.14 8.32 -3.72
N VAL A 256 -16.06 7.55 -3.78
CA VAL A 256 -15.31 7.32 -5.04
C VAL A 256 -16.22 6.67 -6.07
N PHE A 257 -16.99 5.66 -5.68
CA PHE A 257 -17.91 4.95 -6.58
C PHE A 257 -19.12 5.80 -6.98
N GLU A 258 -19.75 6.50 -6.02
CA GLU A 258 -20.88 7.40 -6.30
C GLU A 258 -20.53 8.50 -7.31
N LEU A 259 -19.34 9.09 -7.19
CA LEU A 259 -18.85 10.15 -8.06
C LEU A 259 -18.17 9.64 -9.35
N ARG A 260 -17.91 8.33 -9.43
CA ARG A 260 -17.06 7.74 -10.47
C ARG A 260 -15.73 8.47 -10.58
N ALA A 261 -15.09 8.68 -9.42
CA ALA A 261 -13.89 9.50 -9.32
C ALA A 261 -12.62 8.78 -9.79
N ALA A 262 -12.65 7.44 -9.92
CA ALA A 262 -11.52 6.65 -10.38
C ALA A 262 -11.97 5.46 -11.22
N ASP A 263 -11.06 4.92 -12.04
CA ASP A 263 -11.21 3.68 -12.80
C ASP A 263 -10.68 2.48 -12.01
N ILE A 264 -9.73 2.75 -11.13
CA ILE A 264 -9.03 1.78 -10.29
C ILE A 264 -8.98 2.34 -8.88
N VAL A 265 -9.17 1.48 -7.87
CA VAL A 265 -8.94 1.86 -6.46
C VAL A 265 -7.76 1.08 -5.88
N ASN A 266 -6.96 1.75 -5.04
CA ASN A 266 -5.76 1.18 -4.43
C ASN A 266 -5.77 1.24 -2.89
N PRO A 267 -6.76 0.63 -2.22
CA PRO A 267 -6.73 0.53 -0.77
C PRO A 267 -5.49 -0.22 -0.28
N ASP A 268 -4.91 0.21 0.84
CA ASP A 268 -3.80 -0.49 1.47
C ASP A 268 -4.31 -1.34 2.64
N VAL A 269 -4.01 -2.63 2.64
CA VAL A 269 -4.46 -3.57 3.68
C VAL A 269 -3.93 -3.21 5.07
N CYS A 270 -2.84 -2.47 5.13
CA CYS A 270 -2.19 -2.05 6.38
C CYS A 270 -2.76 -0.74 6.96
N ASN A 271 -3.66 -0.04 6.23
CA ASN A 271 -4.31 1.18 6.74
C ASN A 271 -5.81 1.32 6.44
N CYS A 272 -6.37 0.54 5.53
CA CYS A 272 -7.80 0.69 5.19
C CYS A 272 -8.77 0.03 6.19
N GLY A 273 -8.27 -0.66 7.20
CA GLY A 273 -9.05 -1.43 8.18
C GLY A 273 -8.79 -2.94 8.14
N GLY A 274 -7.79 -3.39 7.37
CA GLY A 274 -7.35 -4.77 7.28
C GLY A 274 -7.94 -5.57 6.12
N ILE A 275 -7.80 -6.88 6.21
CA ILE A 275 -8.18 -7.88 5.19
C ILE A 275 -9.69 -7.85 4.92
N LEU A 276 -10.50 -7.85 5.97
CA LEU A 276 -11.96 -7.84 5.86
C LEU A 276 -12.46 -6.57 5.15
N GLU A 277 -11.88 -5.43 5.50
CA GLU A 277 -12.29 -4.15 4.94
C GLU A 277 -11.83 -4.00 3.49
N LEU A 278 -10.60 -4.38 3.14
CA LEU A 278 -10.13 -4.36 1.75
C LEU A 278 -11.00 -5.26 0.87
N ARG A 279 -11.34 -6.45 1.34
CA ARG A 279 -12.28 -7.34 0.64
C ARG A 279 -13.65 -6.69 0.42
N ALA A 280 -14.18 -6.01 1.44
CA ALA A 280 -15.48 -5.34 1.33
C ALA A 280 -15.43 -4.16 0.35
N ILE A 281 -14.33 -3.39 0.32
CA ILE A 281 -14.09 -2.33 -0.66
C ILE A 281 -14.09 -2.93 -2.08
N ALA A 282 -13.39 -4.05 -2.29
CA ALA A 282 -13.35 -4.73 -3.57
C ALA A 282 -14.75 -5.20 -4.03
N GLN A 283 -15.56 -5.74 -3.11
CA GLN A 283 -16.94 -6.13 -3.39
C GLN A 283 -17.85 -4.93 -3.75
N MET A 284 -17.60 -3.74 -3.19
CA MET A 284 -18.31 -2.52 -3.56
C MET A 284 -17.84 -1.96 -4.91
N ALA A 285 -16.58 -2.15 -5.25
CA ALA A 285 -15.98 -1.71 -6.52
C ALA A 285 -16.51 -2.53 -7.71
N GLU A 286 -16.73 -3.84 -7.53
CA GLU A 286 -17.09 -4.78 -8.59
C GLU A 286 -18.36 -4.36 -9.38
N PRO A 287 -19.54 -4.09 -8.75
CA PRO A 287 -20.71 -3.65 -9.47
C PRO A 287 -20.59 -2.26 -10.10
N SER A 288 -19.61 -1.46 -9.67
CA SER A 288 -19.27 -0.17 -10.28
C SER A 288 -18.32 -0.29 -11.48
N LEU A 289 -17.91 -1.53 -11.84
CA LEU A 289 -16.91 -1.83 -12.87
C LEU A 289 -15.55 -1.17 -12.59
N VAL A 290 -15.20 -1.03 -11.32
CA VAL A 290 -13.93 -0.50 -10.84
C VAL A 290 -13.04 -1.67 -10.44
N THR A 291 -11.79 -1.67 -10.91
CA THR A 291 -10.80 -2.68 -10.55
C THR A 291 -10.05 -2.28 -9.28
N VAL A 292 -9.39 -3.26 -8.65
CA VAL A 292 -8.63 -3.07 -7.42
C VAL A 292 -7.16 -3.37 -7.67
N SER A 293 -6.31 -2.40 -7.35
CA SER A 293 -4.86 -2.49 -7.41
C SER A 293 -4.29 -2.17 -6.03
N PRO A 294 -4.27 -3.12 -5.06
CA PRO A 294 -3.90 -2.79 -3.70
C PRO A 294 -2.53 -2.12 -3.59
N HIS A 295 -2.50 -1.00 -2.87
CA HIS A 295 -1.28 -0.31 -2.47
C HIS A 295 -0.52 -1.12 -1.43
N ASN A 296 0.81 -1.08 -1.44
CA ASN A 296 1.64 -1.80 -0.48
C ASN A 296 3.00 -1.11 -0.26
N TYR A 297 2.98 0.16 0.18
CA TYR A 297 4.19 0.82 0.68
C TYR A 297 4.55 0.29 2.08
N ASN A 298 4.57 -1.01 2.23
CA ASN A 298 4.81 -1.78 3.43
C ASN A 298 5.96 -2.76 3.19
N SER A 299 6.22 -3.63 4.15
CA SER A 299 7.26 -4.64 3.99
C SER A 299 6.96 -5.60 2.83
N THR A 300 7.99 -6.25 2.35
CA THR A 300 7.86 -7.41 1.45
C THR A 300 7.61 -8.70 2.24
N THR A 301 7.01 -8.59 3.43
CA THR A 301 6.75 -9.71 4.35
C THR A 301 5.27 -9.75 4.74
N VAL A 302 4.89 -9.33 5.94
CA VAL A 302 3.53 -9.48 6.48
C VAL A 302 2.50 -8.66 5.70
N GLY A 303 2.76 -7.38 5.44
CA GLY A 303 1.86 -6.52 4.67
C GLY A 303 1.64 -7.06 3.26
N LEU A 304 2.73 -7.49 2.59
CA LEU A 304 2.64 -8.13 1.28
C LEU A 304 1.85 -9.45 1.36
N ALA A 305 2.09 -10.29 2.37
CA ALA A 305 1.35 -11.54 2.54
C ALA A 305 -0.16 -11.29 2.64
N ALA A 306 -0.58 -10.36 3.49
CA ALA A 306 -1.98 -9.99 3.64
C ALA A 306 -2.58 -9.48 2.31
N THR A 307 -1.83 -8.62 1.60
CA THR A 307 -2.21 -8.13 0.26
C THR A 307 -2.37 -9.28 -0.75
N LEU A 308 -1.44 -10.24 -0.78
CA LEU A 308 -1.50 -11.38 -1.69
C LEU A 308 -2.73 -12.27 -1.42
N HIS A 309 -3.09 -12.52 -0.15
CA HIS A 309 -4.28 -13.30 0.19
C HIS A 309 -5.58 -12.63 -0.29
N VAL A 310 -5.74 -11.33 -0.05
CA VAL A 310 -6.94 -10.63 -0.54
C VAL A 310 -6.92 -10.54 -2.06
N SER A 311 -5.79 -10.19 -2.68
CA SER A 311 -5.64 -10.12 -4.14
C SER A 311 -5.95 -11.45 -4.84
N ALA A 312 -5.63 -12.56 -4.19
CA ALA A 312 -5.99 -13.89 -4.70
C ALA A 312 -7.50 -14.15 -4.65
N ALA A 313 -8.21 -13.65 -3.63
CA ALA A 313 -9.60 -13.99 -3.35
C ALA A 313 -10.63 -13.02 -3.97
N ILE A 314 -10.22 -11.88 -4.54
CA ILE A 314 -11.12 -10.91 -5.18
C ILE A 314 -11.12 -11.04 -6.70
N PRO A 315 -12.29 -11.13 -7.37
CA PRO A 315 -12.38 -11.30 -8.83
C PRO A 315 -11.81 -10.11 -9.62
N ASN A 316 -12.10 -8.89 -9.16
CA ASN A 316 -11.75 -7.62 -9.81
C ASN A 316 -10.34 -7.09 -9.48
N PHE A 317 -9.43 -7.95 -9.06
CA PHE A 317 -8.01 -7.64 -8.90
C PHE A 317 -7.33 -7.34 -10.24
N LEU A 318 -6.47 -6.32 -10.28
CA LEU A 318 -5.71 -5.92 -11.45
C LEU A 318 -4.21 -6.24 -11.32
N ILE A 319 -3.54 -5.59 -10.38
CA ILE A 319 -2.10 -5.66 -10.11
C ILE A 319 -1.86 -5.15 -8.68
N THR A 320 -0.74 -5.47 -8.03
CA THR A 320 -0.40 -4.90 -6.72
C THR A 320 1.05 -4.46 -6.61
N GLU A 321 1.34 -3.69 -5.60
CA GLU A 321 2.63 -3.07 -5.36
C GLU A 321 3.65 -4.03 -4.73
N TYR A 322 4.88 -3.97 -5.24
CA TYR A 322 6.06 -4.58 -4.63
C TYR A 322 7.12 -3.51 -4.42
N PHE A 323 7.36 -3.12 -3.16
CA PHE A 323 8.31 -2.07 -2.84
C PHE A 323 9.72 -2.65 -2.71
N VAL A 324 10.53 -2.50 -3.77
CA VAL A 324 11.82 -3.20 -3.95
C VAL A 324 12.85 -2.85 -2.88
N ASN A 325 12.74 -1.69 -2.23
CA ASN A 325 13.71 -1.23 -1.24
C ASN A 325 13.64 -2.00 0.08
N PHE A 326 12.53 -2.69 0.37
CA PHE A 326 12.39 -3.52 1.56
C PHE A 326 12.79 -4.98 1.34
N GLU A 327 13.08 -5.39 0.09
CA GLU A 327 13.29 -6.79 -0.27
C GLU A 327 14.46 -7.44 0.47
N ALA A 328 15.62 -6.80 0.46
CA ALA A 328 16.84 -7.37 1.02
C ALA A 328 16.67 -7.70 2.51
N ARG A 329 16.24 -6.72 3.30
CA ARG A 329 16.02 -6.91 4.75
C ARG A 329 14.77 -7.72 5.07
N GLY A 330 13.74 -7.67 4.21
CA GLY A 330 12.58 -8.53 4.33
C GLY A 330 12.96 -10.02 4.29
N ARG A 331 13.90 -10.39 3.42
CA ARG A 331 14.44 -11.76 3.34
C ARG A 331 15.21 -12.19 4.60
N GLU A 332 15.77 -11.25 5.35
CA GLU A 332 16.51 -11.54 6.58
C GLU A 332 15.61 -11.77 7.80
N ILE A 333 14.42 -11.16 7.80
CA ILE A 333 13.52 -11.15 8.96
C ILE A 333 12.35 -12.12 8.85
N ALA A 334 12.12 -12.71 7.68
CA ALA A 334 10.90 -13.50 7.42
C ALA A 334 11.16 -14.82 6.67
N THR A 335 10.34 -15.82 6.93
CA THR A 335 10.41 -17.14 6.30
C THR A 335 9.00 -17.70 5.98
N PRO A 336 8.76 -18.16 4.75
CA PRO A 336 9.61 -18.05 3.55
C PRO A 336 9.59 -16.63 2.97
N PRO A 337 10.64 -16.17 2.31
CA PRO A 337 10.58 -14.92 1.55
C PRO A 337 9.72 -15.09 0.29
N PHE A 338 9.04 -14.02 -0.11
CA PHE A 338 8.37 -13.99 -1.40
C PHE A 338 9.37 -13.74 -2.53
N GLU A 339 9.10 -14.34 -3.69
CA GLU A 339 9.93 -14.21 -4.88
C GLU A 339 9.09 -13.72 -6.06
N VAL A 340 9.57 -12.67 -6.74
CA VAL A 340 8.99 -12.22 -7.99
C VAL A 340 9.56 -13.05 -9.13
N LYS A 341 8.69 -13.69 -9.92
CA LYS A 341 9.04 -14.47 -11.10
C LYS A 341 8.19 -14.01 -12.28
N ALA A 342 8.83 -13.46 -13.31
CA ALA A 342 8.14 -12.94 -14.50
C ALA A 342 6.95 -12.01 -14.11
N GLY A 343 7.21 -11.01 -13.28
CA GLY A 343 6.22 -10.02 -12.84
C GLY A 343 5.14 -10.55 -11.87
N HIS A 344 5.28 -11.77 -11.32
CA HIS A 344 4.27 -12.39 -10.46
C HIS A 344 4.87 -12.97 -9.19
N ILE A 345 4.02 -13.07 -8.15
CA ILE A 345 4.30 -13.79 -6.90
C ILE A 345 3.28 -14.91 -6.76
N ALA A 346 3.72 -16.12 -6.41
CA ALA A 346 2.83 -17.23 -6.10
C ALA A 346 2.01 -16.92 -4.83
N VAL A 347 0.73 -17.27 -4.84
CA VAL A 347 -0.14 -17.09 -3.67
C VAL A 347 0.35 -17.99 -2.53
N PRO A 348 0.49 -17.48 -1.27
CA PRO A 348 0.92 -18.29 -0.15
C PRO A 348 -0.04 -19.45 0.13
N VAL A 349 0.50 -20.65 0.32
CA VAL A 349 -0.30 -21.87 0.56
C VAL A 349 -0.15 -22.45 1.97
N ARG A 350 0.73 -21.87 2.79
CA ARG A 350 0.87 -22.28 4.18
C ARG A 350 -0.28 -21.72 5.05
N PRO A 351 -0.61 -22.36 6.18
CA PRO A 351 -1.62 -21.87 7.10
C PRO A 351 -1.37 -20.42 7.56
N GLY A 352 -2.44 -19.67 7.76
CA GLY A 352 -2.40 -18.26 8.13
C GLY A 352 -2.01 -17.37 6.96
N LEU A 353 -1.19 -16.36 7.22
CA LEU A 353 -0.58 -15.52 6.18
C LEU A 353 0.54 -16.24 5.42
N GLY A 354 0.94 -17.44 5.87
CA GLY A 354 1.93 -18.27 5.20
C GLY A 354 3.37 -17.82 5.39
N ILE A 355 3.61 -16.85 6.26
CA ILE A 355 4.93 -16.26 6.57
C ILE A 355 5.11 -16.10 8.08
N GLU A 356 6.33 -16.25 8.56
CA GLU A 356 6.70 -16.02 9.96
C GLU A 356 7.84 -15.02 10.05
N LEU A 357 7.77 -14.11 11.02
CA LEU A 357 8.85 -13.19 11.35
C LEU A 357 9.75 -13.80 12.43
N ASP A 358 11.04 -13.60 12.27
CA ASP A 358 12.05 -13.90 13.28
C ASP A 358 12.29 -12.67 14.16
N GLU A 359 11.84 -12.74 15.43
CA GLU A 359 11.99 -11.64 16.39
C GLU A 359 13.47 -11.32 16.67
N SER A 360 14.35 -12.33 16.64
CA SER A 360 15.78 -12.12 16.86
C SER A 360 16.42 -11.38 15.65
N ALA A 361 15.92 -11.64 14.46
CA ALA A 361 16.33 -10.92 13.26
C ALA A 361 15.79 -9.48 13.26
N LEU A 362 14.54 -9.25 13.67
CA LEU A 362 13.96 -7.91 13.82
C LEU A 362 14.78 -7.06 14.82
N ALA A 363 15.24 -7.64 15.91
CA ALA A 363 16.05 -6.95 16.92
C ALA A 363 17.38 -6.41 16.37
N ARG A 364 17.88 -6.93 15.25
CA ARG A 364 19.09 -6.41 14.56
C ARG A 364 18.84 -5.10 13.81
N PHE A 365 17.59 -4.74 13.60
CA PHE A 365 17.17 -3.54 12.88
C PHE A 365 16.36 -2.60 13.78
N PRO A 366 17.01 -2.02 14.84
CA PRO A 366 16.29 -1.16 15.77
C PRO A 366 15.67 0.05 15.05
N ALA A 367 14.54 0.50 15.56
CA ALA A 367 13.86 1.68 15.03
C ALA A 367 14.81 2.88 15.01
N ARG A 368 14.80 3.63 13.90
CA ARG A 368 15.47 4.91 13.79
C ARG A 368 14.65 5.98 14.46
N ALA A 369 15.28 6.84 15.26
CA ALA A 369 14.62 8.04 15.74
C ALA A 369 14.26 8.95 14.56
N SER A 370 13.03 9.44 14.55
CA SER A 370 12.61 10.44 13.57
C SER A 370 13.44 11.70 13.76
N THR A 371 14.12 12.13 12.70
CA THR A 371 14.77 13.44 12.65
C THR A 371 13.82 14.42 12.01
N GLY A 372 13.59 15.55 12.66
CA GLY A 372 12.71 16.59 12.10
C GLY A 372 13.09 16.94 10.67
N ARG A 373 12.11 17.02 9.79
CA ARG A 373 12.33 17.50 8.42
C ARG A 373 12.58 19.00 8.45
N ALA A 374 13.46 19.48 7.57
CA ALA A 374 13.59 20.91 7.35
C ALA A 374 12.24 21.46 6.86
N MET A 375 11.69 22.43 7.58
CA MET A 375 10.49 23.13 7.16
C MET A 375 10.84 24.12 6.06
N PRO A 376 10.04 24.19 4.97
CA PRO A 376 10.21 25.24 3.96
C PRO A 376 10.10 26.63 4.61
N THR A 377 10.91 27.57 4.15
CA THR A 377 10.79 28.99 4.51
C THR A 377 9.87 29.72 3.53
N PRO A 378 9.35 30.90 3.86
CA PRO A 378 8.57 31.69 2.91
C PRO A 378 9.34 31.97 1.59
N GLY A 379 10.67 32.04 1.61
CA GLY A 379 11.48 32.19 0.42
C GLY A 379 11.47 30.99 -0.50
N ASP A 380 11.26 29.78 0.04
CA ASP A 380 11.15 28.55 -0.73
C ASP A 380 9.79 28.42 -1.44
N GLU A 381 8.81 29.26 -1.08
CA GLU A 381 7.47 29.27 -1.68
C GLU A 381 7.39 30.17 -2.93
N ALA A 382 8.42 30.93 -3.23
CA ALA A 382 8.49 31.72 -4.46
C ALA A 382 8.51 30.78 -5.69
N PRO A 383 7.69 31.05 -6.72
CA PRO A 383 7.61 30.23 -7.93
C PRO A 383 8.88 30.28 -8.77
#